data_617d0859e03356ff0d5552ef32152f2a
#
_entry.id   617d0859e03356ff0d5552ef32152f2a
#
_cell.length_a   1.000
_cell.length_b   1.000
_cell.length_c   1.000
_cell.angle_alpha   90.00
_cell.angle_beta   90.00
_cell.angle_gamma   90.00
#
_symmetry.space_group_name_H-M   'P 1'
#
loop_
_entity.id
_entity.type
_entity.pdbx_description
1 polymer ?
#
loop_
_entity_poly.entity_id
_entity_poly.type
_entity_poly.pdbx_seq_one_letter_code
_entity_poly.pdbx_strand_id
1 'polypeptide(L)'
;SNIADLNYERNHEWSLPFTKINSRQAVYAFSGDVYRGLDAYSINTNKIDFMDSTVRIISGLYGIIKPLDLIQPYRLEMGTKLSFDSNKNLYDYWREKITNQLNSELSENEPVLNLASNEYFKAIDTKVIRSDVYSANFKQLKNGEYKIIAIFSKKARGMMTRFIIDNKITEIKELKMFDYDGYTFSENLSDHKNLVFVR
;
A
#
# COMPACT_ATOMS: atom_id res chain seq x y z
N SER A 1 -28.77 -3.63 1.62
CA SER A 1 -27.82 -4.56 1.02
C SER A 1 -26.86 -5.05 2.11
N ASN A 2 -26.45 -6.30 2.06
CA ASN A 2 -25.62 -6.95 3.09
C ASN A 2 -24.32 -6.16 3.45
N ILE A 3 -23.80 -5.35 2.54
CA ILE A 3 -22.60 -4.51 2.73
C ILE A 3 -22.93 -3.22 3.50
N ALA A 4 -24.07 -2.61 3.26
CA ALA A 4 -24.49 -1.41 3.97
C ALA A 4 -24.79 -1.73 5.44
N ASP A 5 -25.46 -2.84 5.69
CA ASP A 5 -25.76 -3.33 7.04
C ASP A 5 -24.49 -3.62 7.83
N LEU A 6 -23.55 -4.33 7.20
CA LEU A 6 -22.23 -4.62 7.79
C LEU A 6 -21.43 -3.36 8.14
N ASN A 7 -21.47 -2.33 7.29
CA ASN A 7 -20.80 -1.06 7.57
C ASN A 7 -21.49 -0.28 8.69
N TYR A 8 -22.81 -0.35 8.74
CA TYR A 8 -23.59 0.26 9.83
C TYR A 8 -23.22 -0.35 11.18
N GLU A 9 -23.18 -1.68 11.28
CA GLU A 9 -22.76 -2.41 12.48
C GLU A 9 -21.34 -2.03 12.89
N ARG A 10 -20.37 -2.08 11.97
CA ARG A 10 -18.98 -1.70 12.24
C ARG A 10 -18.82 -0.27 12.75
N ASN A 11 -19.59 0.68 12.19
CA ASN A 11 -19.56 2.06 12.64
C ASN A 11 -20.19 2.25 14.03
N HIS A 12 -21.15 1.42 14.42
CA HIS A 12 -21.73 1.43 15.75
C HIS A 12 -20.82 0.84 16.82
N GLU A 13 -20.02 -0.15 16.45
CA GLU A 13 -19.05 -0.79 17.32
C GLU A 13 -17.76 0.04 17.50
N TRP A 14 -17.52 1.00 16.58
CA TRP A 14 -16.32 1.83 16.60
C TRP A 14 -16.29 2.72 17.83
N SER A 15 -15.23 2.64 18.62
CA SER A 15 -15.15 3.33 19.89
C SER A 15 -13.70 3.68 20.29
N LEU A 16 -13.56 4.78 21.05
CA LEU A 16 -12.31 5.19 21.66
C LEU A 16 -12.32 4.81 23.16
N PRO A 17 -11.14 4.58 23.74
CA PRO A 17 -9.82 4.49 23.10
C PRO A 17 -9.62 3.19 22.33
N PHE A 18 -8.64 3.17 21.42
CA PHE A 18 -8.22 1.92 20.78
C PHE A 18 -7.51 1.02 21.79
N THR A 19 -7.95 -0.23 21.86
CA THR A 19 -7.46 -1.23 22.81
C THR A 19 -7.19 -2.56 22.09
N LYS A 20 -6.51 -3.50 22.72
CA LYS A 20 -6.31 -4.85 22.19
C LYS A 20 -7.61 -5.65 22.00
N ILE A 21 -8.72 -5.19 22.57
CA ILE A 21 -10.03 -5.84 22.48
C ILE A 21 -10.79 -5.38 21.23
N ASN A 22 -10.79 -4.06 20.96
CA ASN A 22 -11.57 -3.44 19.89
C ASN A 22 -10.76 -3.10 18.64
N SER A 23 -9.45 -3.28 18.65
CA SER A 23 -8.56 -2.90 17.55
C SER A 23 -7.44 -3.91 17.31
N ARG A 24 -6.85 -3.84 16.11
CA ARG A 24 -5.75 -4.69 15.67
C ARG A 24 -4.74 -3.88 14.87
N GLN A 25 -3.47 -4.28 14.87
CA GLN A 25 -2.48 -3.66 14.01
C GLN A 25 -2.88 -3.78 12.54
N ALA A 26 -2.72 -2.70 11.79
CA ALA A 26 -3.21 -2.54 10.42
C ALA A 26 -2.77 -3.68 9.50
N VAL A 27 -1.49 -4.07 9.54
CA VAL A 27 -0.94 -5.13 8.69
C VAL A 27 -1.60 -6.50 8.91
N TYR A 28 -2.11 -6.75 10.11
CA TYR A 28 -2.82 -7.99 10.46
C TYR A 28 -4.35 -7.87 10.38
N ALA A 29 -4.87 -6.64 10.28
CA ALA A 29 -6.31 -6.37 10.18
C ALA A 29 -6.79 -6.35 8.74
N PHE A 30 -6.00 -5.80 7.82
CA PHE A 30 -6.34 -5.78 6.41
C PHE A 30 -6.25 -7.17 5.76
N SER A 31 -7.14 -7.42 4.81
CA SER A 31 -7.19 -8.64 4.03
C SER A 31 -7.28 -8.34 2.53
N GLY A 32 -7.04 -9.36 1.71
CA GLY A 32 -7.07 -9.26 0.26
C GLY A 32 -5.78 -9.70 -0.41
N ASP A 33 -5.72 -9.61 -1.74
CA ASP A 33 -4.63 -10.20 -2.52
C ASP A 33 -3.25 -9.61 -2.20
N VAL A 34 -3.17 -8.31 -1.90
CA VAL A 34 -1.93 -7.65 -1.49
C VAL A 34 -1.42 -8.24 -0.18
N TYR A 35 -2.29 -8.35 0.83
CA TYR A 35 -1.93 -8.88 2.14
C TYR A 35 -1.66 -10.39 2.12
N ARG A 36 -2.31 -11.14 1.21
CA ARG A 36 -1.93 -12.54 0.94
C ARG A 36 -0.54 -12.66 0.33
N GLY A 37 -0.15 -11.72 -0.53
CA GLY A 37 1.20 -11.66 -1.09
C GLY A 37 2.26 -11.25 -0.07
N LEU A 38 1.93 -10.35 0.85
CA LEU A 38 2.79 -9.91 1.95
C LEU A 38 3.00 -11.01 2.99
N ASP A 39 1.93 -11.77 3.31
CA ASP A 39 1.95 -12.81 4.33
C ASP A 39 2.59 -12.36 5.66
N ALA A 40 2.02 -11.31 6.25
CA ALA A 40 2.58 -10.64 7.43
C ALA A 40 2.80 -11.55 8.63
N TYR A 41 1.99 -12.62 8.76
CA TYR A 41 2.10 -13.57 9.87
C TYR A 41 3.37 -14.43 9.83
N SER A 42 3.98 -14.60 8.67
CA SER A 42 5.22 -15.36 8.50
C SER A 42 6.48 -14.48 8.50
N ILE A 43 6.36 -13.17 8.70
CA ILE A 43 7.51 -12.27 8.81
C ILE A 43 8.27 -12.56 10.11
N ASN A 44 9.59 -12.73 10.00
CA ASN A 44 10.45 -12.94 11.16
C ASN A 44 10.41 -11.73 12.10
N THR A 45 10.33 -11.99 13.41
CA THR A 45 10.19 -10.95 14.43
C THR A 45 11.29 -9.89 14.39
N ASN A 46 12.52 -10.26 14.01
CA ASN A 46 13.65 -9.32 13.87
C ASN A 46 13.55 -8.36 12.66
N LYS A 47 12.48 -8.49 11.85
CA LYS A 47 12.20 -7.63 10.68
C LYS A 47 10.98 -6.75 10.89
N ILE A 48 10.26 -6.90 12.00
CA ILE A 48 9.03 -6.15 12.28
C ILE A 48 9.31 -4.65 12.38
N ASP A 49 10.38 -4.25 13.07
CA ASP A 49 10.75 -2.84 13.20
C ASP A 49 11.11 -2.23 11.84
N PHE A 50 11.82 -2.98 10.99
CA PHE A 50 12.11 -2.54 9.62
C PHE A 50 10.84 -2.39 8.79
N MET A 51 9.91 -3.34 8.88
CA MET A 51 8.60 -3.23 8.22
C MET A 51 7.85 -1.97 8.68
N ASP A 52 7.77 -1.73 9.98
CA ASP A 52 7.01 -0.59 10.55
C ASP A 52 7.63 0.76 10.20
N SER A 53 8.96 0.84 10.15
CA SER A 53 9.66 2.05 9.74
C SER A 53 9.54 2.34 8.23
N THR A 54 9.52 1.30 7.38
CA THR A 54 9.63 1.44 5.92
C THR A 54 8.29 1.45 5.21
N VAL A 55 7.31 0.65 5.65
CA VAL A 55 6.03 0.49 4.95
C VAL A 55 5.02 1.53 5.42
N ARG A 56 4.24 2.05 4.48
CA ARG A 56 3.06 2.89 4.75
C ARG A 56 1.83 2.30 4.06
N ILE A 57 0.70 2.33 4.75
CA ILE A 57 -0.58 1.85 4.25
C ILE A 57 -1.51 3.04 4.05
N ILE A 58 -2.07 3.19 2.86
CA ILE A 58 -3.04 4.23 2.55
C ILE A 58 -4.45 3.68 2.81
N SER A 59 -5.24 4.42 3.57
CA SER A 59 -6.58 4.04 4.02
C SER A 59 -7.59 5.15 3.71
N GLY A 60 -8.80 4.77 3.29
CA GLY A 60 -9.88 5.73 3.08
C GLY A 60 -10.38 6.38 4.38
N LEU A 61 -10.29 5.65 5.51
CA LEU A 61 -10.73 6.15 6.82
C LEU A 61 -9.58 6.77 7.64
N TYR A 62 -8.41 6.14 7.64
CA TYR A 62 -7.29 6.52 8.52
C TYR A 62 -6.21 7.36 7.82
N GLY A 63 -6.33 7.60 6.51
CA GLY A 63 -5.34 8.34 5.73
C GLY A 63 -4.09 7.53 5.44
N ILE A 64 -2.95 7.91 5.99
CA ILE A 64 -1.69 7.16 5.90
C ILE A 64 -1.29 6.65 7.29
N ILE A 65 -1.02 5.37 7.39
CA ILE A 65 -0.71 4.69 8.67
C ILE A 65 0.48 3.74 8.53
N LYS A 66 1.10 3.42 9.66
CA LYS A 66 2.14 2.41 9.77
C LYS A 66 1.53 1.00 9.89
N PRO A 67 2.30 -0.06 9.58
CA PRO A 67 1.85 -1.44 9.73
C PRO A 67 1.37 -1.81 11.13
N LEU A 68 1.98 -1.28 12.18
CA LEU A 68 1.64 -1.60 13.56
C LEU A 68 0.64 -0.64 14.20
N ASP A 69 0.19 0.40 13.49
CA ASP A 69 -0.88 1.27 13.98
C ASP A 69 -2.17 0.47 14.22
N LEU A 70 -2.84 0.77 15.31
CA LEU A 70 -4.09 0.12 15.66
C LEU A 70 -5.23 0.67 14.81
N ILE A 71 -6.04 -0.23 14.24
CA ILE A 71 -7.26 0.11 13.51
C ILE A 71 -8.43 -0.74 14.00
N GLN A 72 -9.63 -0.22 13.87
CA GLN A 72 -10.87 -0.96 14.04
C GLN A 72 -11.44 -1.35 12.67
N PRO A 73 -12.28 -2.39 12.61
CA PRO A 73 -12.89 -2.83 11.35
C PRO A 73 -13.68 -1.72 10.67
N TYR A 74 -13.44 -1.53 9.38
CA TYR A 74 -14.18 -0.57 8.57
C TYR A 74 -14.20 -1.02 7.10
N ARG A 75 -15.04 -0.38 6.29
CA ARG A 75 -15.00 -0.47 4.84
C ARG A 75 -15.28 0.88 4.22
N LEU A 76 -14.23 1.58 3.83
CA LEU A 76 -14.30 2.84 3.10
C LEU A 76 -13.15 2.87 2.10
N GLU A 77 -13.50 2.72 0.82
CA GLU A 77 -12.53 2.77 -0.28
C GLU A 77 -12.24 4.22 -0.65
N MET A 78 -11.00 4.53 -1.02
CA MET A 78 -10.57 5.90 -1.32
C MET A 78 -11.36 6.53 -2.48
N GLY A 79 -11.80 5.72 -3.44
CA GLY A 79 -12.62 6.13 -4.58
C GLY A 79 -14.11 6.27 -4.30
N THR A 80 -14.55 6.05 -3.06
CA THR A 80 -15.97 6.19 -2.69
C THR A 80 -16.48 7.60 -2.95
N LYS A 81 -17.63 7.71 -3.63
CA LYS A 81 -18.31 8.98 -3.89
C LYS A 81 -18.97 9.49 -2.61
N LEU A 82 -18.20 10.11 -1.76
CA LEU A 82 -18.61 10.66 -0.48
C LEU A 82 -18.19 12.12 -0.41
N SER A 83 -19.17 13.02 -0.36
CA SER A 83 -18.96 14.44 -0.04
C SER A 83 -19.35 14.71 1.41
N PHE A 84 -18.53 15.47 2.12
CA PHE A 84 -18.78 15.83 3.51
C PHE A 84 -18.06 17.13 3.85
N ASP A 85 -18.66 17.92 4.73
CA ASP A 85 -18.21 19.27 5.03
C ASP A 85 -18.02 20.09 3.72
N SER A 86 -16.85 20.67 3.53
CA SER A 86 -16.47 21.40 2.30
C SER A 86 -15.78 20.52 1.24
N ASN A 87 -15.57 19.21 1.52
CA ASN A 87 -14.85 18.32 0.63
C ASN A 87 -15.76 17.61 -0.37
N LYS A 88 -15.39 17.60 -1.64
CA LYS A 88 -16.14 16.92 -2.71
C LYS A 88 -16.02 15.40 -2.66
N ASN A 89 -14.93 14.89 -2.08
CA ASN A 89 -14.61 13.46 -1.98
C ASN A 89 -13.45 13.24 -1.00
N LEU A 90 -13.08 11.98 -0.79
CA LEU A 90 -11.98 11.60 0.10
C LEU A 90 -10.60 12.09 -0.40
N TYR A 91 -10.39 12.24 -1.71
CA TYR A 91 -9.14 12.78 -2.23
C TYR A 91 -8.94 14.26 -1.85
N ASP A 92 -9.99 15.07 -1.89
CA ASP A 92 -9.93 16.47 -1.47
C ASP A 92 -9.57 16.57 0.02
N TYR A 93 -10.14 15.69 0.83
CA TYR A 93 -9.88 15.66 2.28
C TYR A 93 -8.47 15.17 2.63
N TRP A 94 -8.00 14.11 1.96
CA TRP A 94 -6.79 13.40 2.35
C TRP A 94 -5.51 13.88 1.67
N ARG A 95 -5.59 14.45 0.46
CA ARG A 95 -4.43 14.73 -0.39
C ARG A 95 -3.34 15.53 0.32
N GLU A 96 -3.71 16.66 0.89
CA GLU A 96 -2.75 17.51 1.61
C GLU A 96 -2.24 16.83 2.87
N LYS A 97 -3.13 16.22 3.66
CA LYS A 97 -2.79 15.57 4.93
C LYS A 97 -1.83 14.40 4.73
N ILE A 98 -2.14 13.49 3.80
CA ILE A 98 -1.30 12.32 3.50
C ILE A 98 0.05 12.78 2.94
N THR A 99 0.05 13.74 2.03
CA THR A 99 1.28 14.22 1.39
C THR A 99 2.19 14.92 2.39
N ASN A 100 1.65 15.77 3.25
CA ASN A 100 2.41 16.45 4.29
C ASN A 100 2.96 15.45 5.33
N GLN A 101 2.16 14.48 5.75
CA GLN A 101 2.59 13.43 6.68
C GLN A 101 3.74 12.62 6.06
N LEU A 102 3.60 12.19 4.81
CA LEU A 102 4.66 11.45 4.13
C LEU A 102 5.94 12.28 4.00
N ASN A 103 5.84 13.55 3.61
CA ASN A 103 6.98 14.46 3.54
C ASN A 103 7.67 14.70 4.90
N SER A 104 6.92 14.67 6.00
CA SER A 104 7.49 14.85 7.35
C SER A 104 8.26 13.62 7.85
N GLU A 105 7.97 12.45 7.30
CA GLU A 105 8.59 11.18 7.68
C GLU A 105 9.78 10.82 6.78
N LEU A 106 9.83 11.35 5.55
CA LEU A 106 10.90 11.07 4.60
C LEU A 106 12.19 11.77 5.00
N SER A 107 13.27 11.00 5.02
CA SER A 107 14.64 11.52 5.13
C SER A 107 15.08 12.19 3.82
N GLU A 108 16.16 12.95 3.86
CA GLU A 108 16.73 13.56 2.66
C GLU A 108 17.15 12.48 1.63
N ASN A 109 16.70 12.63 0.39
CA ASN A 109 16.94 11.69 -0.72
C ASN A 109 16.40 10.26 -0.53
N GLU A 110 15.55 10.01 0.48
CA GLU A 110 14.89 8.73 0.65
C GLU A 110 13.85 8.48 -0.46
N PRO A 111 13.97 7.42 -1.28
CA PRO A 111 13.06 7.19 -2.39
C PRO A 111 11.71 6.65 -1.90
N VAL A 112 10.66 6.99 -2.60
CA VAL A 112 9.31 6.41 -2.39
C VAL A 112 9.00 5.39 -3.47
N LEU A 113 8.73 4.14 -3.07
CA LEU A 113 8.23 3.12 -3.99
C LEU A 113 6.72 3.00 -3.90
N ASN A 114 6.02 3.33 -4.97
CA ASN A 114 4.59 3.13 -5.07
C ASN A 114 4.24 1.67 -5.38
N LEU A 115 3.67 0.98 -4.40
CA LEU A 115 3.04 -0.34 -4.52
C LEU A 115 1.52 -0.29 -4.31
N ALA A 116 0.96 0.89 -4.07
CA ALA A 116 -0.48 1.09 -3.96
C ALA A 116 -1.18 1.01 -5.33
N SER A 117 -2.48 0.79 -5.33
CA SER A 117 -3.27 0.92 -6.55
C SER A 117 -3.39 2.39 -6.98
N ASN A 118 -3.68 2.63 -8.25
CA ASN A 118 -3.92 3.98 -8.75
C ASN A 118 -5.02 4.71 -7.97
N GLU A 119 -6.04 3.98 -7.50
CA GLU A 119 -7.10 4.53 -6.67
C GLU A 119 -6.54 5.13 -5.38
N TYR A 120 -5.72 4.40 -4.65
CA TYR A 120 -5.17 4.88 -3.38
C TYR A 120 -4.03 5.87 -3.59
N PHE A 121 -3.16 5.65 -4.56
CA PHE A 121 -2.01 6.52 -4.81
C PHE A 121 -2.40 7.93 -5.27
N LYS A 122 -3.58 8.11 -5.89
CA LYS A 122 -4.13 9.45 -6.23
C LYS A 122 -4.39 10.34 -5.02
N ALA A 123 -4.44 9.77 -3.81
CA ALA A 123 -4.53 10.54 -2.58
C ALA A 123 -3.21 11.23 -2.19
N ILE A 124 -2.12 10.99 -2.91
CA ILE A 124 -0.83 11.65 -2.74
C ILE A 124 -0.64 12.66 -3.87
N ASP A 125 -0.24 13.89 -3.52
CA ASP A 125 0.17 14.88 -4.51
C ASP A 125 1.66 14.71 -4.84
N THR A 126 1.93 13.99 -5.94
CA THR A 126 3.30 13.71 -6.37
C THR A 126 4.09 14.94 -6.83
N LYS A 127 3.42 16.11 -7.00
CA LYS A 127 4.08 17.36 -7.39
C LYS A 127 4.79 18.03 -6.22
N VAL A 128 4.36 17.72 -5.00
CA VAL A 128 4.92 18.33 -3.77
C VAL A 128 5.62 17.32 -2.86
N ILE A 129 5.69 16.05 -3.25
CA ILE A 129 6.55 15.06 -2.59
C ILE A 129 8.01 15.48 -2.78
N ARG A 130 8.77 15.49 -1.69
CA ARG A 130 10.17 15.93 -1.65
C ARG A 130 11.18 14.88 -2.10
N SER A 131 10.71 13.73 -2.51
CA SER A 131 11.53 12.56 -2.86
C SER A 131 11.18 12.05 -4.25
N ASP A 132 12.11 11.33 -4.86
CA ASP A 132 11.85 10.60 -6.09
C ASP A 132 10.82 9.49 -5.86
N VAL A 133 9.79 9.48 -6.69
CA VAL A 133 8.75 8.46 -6.64
C VAL A 133 8.97 7.44 -7.75
N TYR A 134 9.12 6.19 -7.36
CA TYR A 134 9.24 5.04 -8.24
C TYR A 134 7.96 4.21 -8.21
N SER A 135 7.68 3.48 -9.28
CA SER A 135 6.54 2.54 -9.36
C SER A 135 7.01 1.16 -9.78
N ALA A 136 6.41 0.11 -9.20
CA ALA A 136 6.62 -1.26 -9.65
C ALA A 136 5.34 -1.79 -10.31
N ASN A 137 5.50 -2.30 -11.54
CA ASN A 137 4.43 -2.85 -12.36
C ASN A 137 4.68 -4.33 -12.64
N PHE A 138 3.65 -5.16 -12.45
CA PHE A 138 3.73 -6.61 -12.57
C PHE A 138 2.86 -7.07 -13.74
N LYS A 139 3.49 -7.65 -14.78
CA LYS A 139 2.83 -8.09 -15.99
C LYS A 139 3.00 -9.59 -16.19
N GLN A 140 2.05 -10.20 -16.89
CA GLN A 140 2.10 -11.59 -17.28
C GLN A 140 2.00 -11.73 -18.79
N LEU A 141 2.69 -12.73 -19.33
CA LEU A 141 2.56 -13.08 -20.74
C LEU A 141 1.18 -13.70 -20.98
N LYS A 142 0.38 -13.06 -21.82
CA LYS A 142 -0.92 -13.54 -22.25
C LYS A 142 -1.13 -13.27 -23.72
N ASN A 143 -1.32 -14.32 -24.52
CA ASN A 143 -1.50 -14.23 -25.96
C ASN A 143 -0.34 -13.48 -26.68
N GLY A 144 0.90 -13.75 -26.27
CA GLY A 144 2.10 -13.13 -26.86
C GLY A 144 2.41 -11.70 -26.36
N GLU A 145 1.62 -11.12 -25.46
CA GLU A 145 1.82 -9.77 -24.93
C GLU A 145 1.88 -9.73 -23.41
N TYR A 146 2.73 -8.86 -22.85
CA TYR A 146 2.78 -8.63 -21.42
C TYR A 146 1.67 -7.69 -20.96
N LYS A 147 0.71 -8.20 -20.16
CA LYS A 147 -0.46 -7.48 -19.66
C LYS A 147 -0.54 -7.50 -18.15
N ILE A 148 -1.06 -6.42 -17.56
CA ILE A 148 -1.39 -6.37 -16.13
C ILE A 148 -2.69 -7.17 -15.93
N ILE A 149 -2.62 -8.21 -15.09
CA ILE A 149 -3.79 -8.97 -14.64
C ILE A 149 -4.02 -8.62 -13.17
N ALA A 150 -5.17 -8.02 -12.87
CA ALA A 150 -5.43 -7.33 -11.59
C ALA A 150 -5.14 -8.20 -10.35
N ILE A 151 -5.63 -9.44 -10.31
CA ILE A 151 -5.44 -10.33 -9.16
C ILE A 151 -3.96 -10.67 -8.93
N PHE A 152 -3.23 -10.96 -10.01
CA PHE A 152 -1.81 -11.31 -9.90
C PHE A 152 -0.95 -10.07 -9.59
N SER A 153 -1.27 -8.92 -10.18
CA SER A 153 -0.57 -7.67 -9.89
C SER A 153 -0.78 -7.24 -8.44
N LYS A 154 -1.99 -7.41 -7.87
CA LYS A 154 -2.24 -7.15 -6.46
C LYS A 154 -1.38 -8.04 -5.56
N LYS A 155 -1.39 -9.37 -5.80
CA LYS A 155 -0.56 -10.31 -5.04
C LYS A 155 0.94 -9.97 -5.16
N ALA A 156 1.41 -9.66 -6.36
CA ALA A 156 2.82 -9.33 -6.62
C ALA A 156 3.29 -8.07 -5.88
N ARG A 157 2.44 -7.05 -5.71
CA ARG A 157 2.75 -5.87 -4.88
C ARG A 157 3.00 -6.27 -3.42
N GLY A 158 2.17 -7.15 -2.88
CA GLY A 158 2.40 -7.71 -1.53
C GLY A 158 3.69 -8.51 -1.44
N MET A 159 3.99 -9.35 -2.44
CA MET A 159 5.24 -10.11 -2.51
C MET A 159 6.46 -9.20 -2.65
N MET A 160 6.38 -8.09 -3.40
CA MET A 160 7.45 -7.09 -3.46
C MET A 160 7.66 -6.42 -2.10
N THR A 161 6.58 -6.06 -1.39
CA THR A 161 6.69 -5.55 -0.02
C THR A 161 7.37 -6.57 0.89
N ARG A 162 7.00 -7.84 0.77
CA ARG A 162 7.63 -8.95 1.51
C ARG A 162 9.12 -9.08 1.18
N PHE A 163 9.49 -9.05 -0.08
CA PHE A 163 10.88 -9.11 -0.55
C PHE A 163 11.73 -7.97 0.02
N ILE A 164 11.20 -6.74 0.03
CA ILE A 164 11.84 -5.57 0.65
C ILE A 164 12.11 -5.82 2.14
N ILE A 165 11.12 -6.31 2.86
CA ILE A 165 11.22 -6.57 4.30
C ILE A 165 12.22 -7.70 4.58
N ASP A 166 12.13 -8.81 3.84
CA ASP A 166 12.96 -9.98 4.05
C ASP A 166 14.43 -9.71 3.78
N ASN A 167 14.74 -8.83 2.85
CA ASN A 167 16.11 -8.49 2.47
C ASN A 167 16.59 -7.14 3.04
N LYS A 168 15.74 -6.44 3.81
CA LYS A 168 15.99 -5.09 4.35
C LYS A 168 16.48 -4.11 3.28
N ILE A 169 15.80 -4.11 2.13
CA ILE A 169 16.18 -3.31 0.97
C ILE A 169 15.93 -1.83 1.25
N THR A 170 16.93 -1.01 0.98
CA THR A 170 16.88 0.46 1.10
C THR A 170 17.19 1.17 -0.23
N GLU A 171 17.72 0.45 -1.22
CA GLU A 171 18.14 0.99 -2.50
C GLU A 171 17.23 0.50 -3.63
N ILE A 172 16.73 1.41 -4.46
CA ILE A 172 15.84 1.07 -5.61
C ILE A 172 16.47 0.04 -6.57
N LYS A 173 17.80 0.11 -6.78
CA LYS A 173 18.50 -0.84 -7.68
C LYS A 173 18.38 -2.30 -7.23
N GLU A 174 18.27 -2.55 -5.93
CA GLU A 174 18.18 -3.90 -5.36
C GLU A 174 16.82 -4.55 -5.65
N LEU A 175 15.78 -3.76 -5.92
CA LEU A 175 14.47 -4.27 -6.33
C LEU A 175 14.54 -5.09 -7.61
N LYS A 176 15.53 -4.85 -8.49
CA LYS A 176 15.74 -5.62 -9.72
C LYS A 176 16.02 -7.11 -9.47
N MET A 177 16.43 -7.49 -8.25
CA MET A 177 16.66 -8.87 -7.84
C MET A 177 15.37 -9.62 -7.43
N PHE A 178 14.20 -8.95 -7.48
CA PHE A 178 12.94 -9.58 -7.14
C PHE A 178 12.60 -10.75 -8.09
N ASP A 179 12.43 -11.95 -7.53
CA ASP A 179 12.19 -13.20 -8.27
C ASP A 179 11.01 -14.04 -7.73
N TYR A 180 10.20 -13.48 -6.82
CA TYR A 180 9.09 -14.23 -6.21
C TYR A 180 8.02 -14.60 -7.23
N ASP A 181 7.49 -15.81 -7.12
CA ASP A 181 6.40 -16.35 -7.96
C ASP A 181 6.72 -16.31 -9.47
N GLY A 182 8.02 -16.45 -9.83
CA GLY A 182 8.50 -16.48 -11.20
C GLY A 182 8.57 -15.12 -11.90
N TYR A 183 8.38 -14.01 -11.18
CA TYR A 183 8.62 -12.69 -11.74
C TYR A 183 10.11 -12.40 -11.90
N THR A 184 10.47 -11.75 -12.98
CA THR A 184 11.82 -11.24 -13.23
C THR A 184 11.75 -9.79 -13.71
N PHE A 185 12.78 -9.02 -13.39
CA PHE A 185 12.90 -7.64 -13.86
C PHE A 185 13.07 -7.58 -15.38
N SER A 186 12.34 -6.69 -16.04
CA SER A 186 12.44 -6.46 -17.48
C SER A 186 13.03 -5.09 -17.78
N GLU A 187 14.30 -5.06 -18.17
CA GLU A 187 14.99 -3.83 -18.58
C GLU A 187 14.26 -3.13 -19.75
N ASN A 188 13.86 -3.91 -20.76
CA ASN A 188 13.25 -3.40 -21.99
C ASN A 188 11.87 -2.75 -21.78
N LEU A 189 11.15 -3.12 -20.71
CA LEU A 189 9.82 -2.59 -20.40
C LEU A 189 9.84 -1.55 -19.30
N SER A 190 11.00 -1.33 -18.69
CA SER A 190 11.20 -0.39 -17.57
C SER A 190 11.75 0.94 -18.09
N ASP A 191 11.54 1.97 -17.30
CA ASP A 191 12.27 3.24 -17.42
C ASP A 191 12.89 3.61 -16.06
N HIS A 192 13.46 4.82 -15.95
CA HIS A 192 14.19 5.24 -14.76
C HIS A 192 13.32 5.34 -13.49
N LYS A 193 12.00 5.48 -13.61
CA LYS A 193 11.06 5.57 -12.47
C LYS A 193 9.99 4.49 -12.45
N ASN A 194 9.84 3.74 -13.55
CA ASN A 194 8.87 2.67 -13.65
C ASN A 194 9.57 1.32 -13.83
N LEU A 195 9.65 0.55 -12.76
CA LEU A 195 10.20 -0.79 -12.74
C LEU A 195 9.12 -1.79 -13.22
N VAL A 196 9.43 -2.58 -14.22
CA VAL A 196 8.50 -3.60 -14.75
C VAL A 196 9.04 -4.99 -14.48
N PHE A 197 8.22 -5.81 -13.87
CA PHE A 197 8.49 -7.22 -13.60
C PHE A 197 7.52 -8.08 -14.43
N VAL A 198 8.05 -9.14 -15.02
CA VAL A 198 7.29 -10.00 -15.94
C VAL A 198 7.41 -11.48 -15.55
N ARG A 199 6.37 -12.25 -15.86
CA ARG A 199 6.38 -13.72 -15.81
C ARG A 199 5.47 -14.33 -16.87
#